data_336c8ba995ef0432d917c84501add437
#
_entry.id   336c8ba995ef0432d917c84501add437
#
_cell.length_a   1.000
_cell.length_b   1.000
_cell.length_c   1.000
_cell.angle_alpha   90.00
_cell.angle_beta   90.00
_cell.angle_gamma   90.00
#
_symmetry.space_group_name_H-M   'P 1'
#
loop_
_entity.id
_entity.type
_entity.pdbx_description
1 polymer ?
#
loop_
_entity_poly.entity_id
_entity_poly.type
_entity_poly.pdbx_seq_one_letter_code
_entity_poly.pdbx_strand_id
1 'polypeptide(L)'
;MPRDGGPLPSQQKLQEVTASCKRKSWPTAWARGRAGPAMWLGVLQLLLLLLVDPPTTSTEDPAFPHLGDSSQPPPRACPWRCSCPRADTVDCAGLDLKVFPDNITKAVRHLSLQNNQLQELPYNKLSRLSGLQTLDLHSNLISSEGLPDEAFESLTQLEHFYVAHNKLTVAPQFLPRSLRVADLAANEVVEVFPLTFAEKPLLRSVYLHNNQLSNTGLPPNTFRGSEAITTLSLSSNQLSRLPPGLPASLEQLHLQDNLISKVPRGALSRQTQLRELYLQHNQLTDSGLDVTTFSKLHSLEYLDLSHNLLATVPAGLPRTLAVLHLGRNCIRQVDAARLRVARGLRYLLLQHNELGASGLPAGALQPLRSLHTLHLYGNRLQRVPPTMPRRLRALIMPHNRVAALGARDLASTRGLVELNLAYNHLASARVHPRAFRRLRTLRSLDLAGNQLSRLPAGLPTSLHELRLQHNHLRALEPEMLAGLDQLRELSLAHNQLRVGDIGPGTWHELQALQDQQAPYDKHLG
;
A
#
# COMPACT_ATOMS: atom_id res chain seq x y z
N MET A 1 -19.56 -42.57 7.50
CA MET A 1 -20.41 -41.45 7.06
C MET A 1 -21.08 -40.85 8.26
N PRO A 2 -20.93 -39.55 8.56
CA PRO A 2 -21.90 -38.57 8.12
C PRO A 2 -21.23 -37.34 7.46
N ARG A 3 -22.00 -36.71 6.58
CA ARG A 3 -21.71 -35.44 5.92
C ARG A 3 -22.25 -34.32 6.81
N ASP A 4 -21.39 -33.47 7.35
CA ASP A 4 -21.79 -32.19 7.95
C ASP A 4 -21.38 -31.05 7.04
N GLY A 5 -22.22 -30.80 6.03
CA GLY A 5 -22.30 -29.56 5.31
C GLY A 5 -23.21 -28.61 6.09
N GLY A 6 -22.65 -27.72 6.89
CA GLY A 6 -23.42 -26.63 7.48
C GLY A 6 -24.03 -25.75 6.39
N PRO A 7 -25.25 -25.23 6.56
CA PRO A 7 -25.92 -24.45 5.52
C PRO A 7 -25.18 -23.15 5.26
N LEU A 8 -24.96 -22.84 3.97
CA LEU A 8 -24.53 -21.52 3.51
C LEU A 8 -25.47 -20.44 4.06
N PRO A 9 -24.96 -19.33 4.58
CA PRO A 9 -25.81 -18.26 5.10
C PRO A 9 -26.74 -17.76 3.98
N SER A 10 -28.03 -17.68 4.29
CA SER A 10 -29.05 -17.20 3.36
C SER A 10 -28.71 -15.79 2.89
N GLN A 11 -29.09 -15.44 1.65
CA GLN A 11 -28.87 -14.09 1.08
C GLN A 11 -29.37 -12.97 2.01
N GLN A 12 -30.39 -13.24 2.80
CA GLN A 12 -30.94 -12.33 3.78
C GLN A 12 -29.95 -12.02 4.94
N LYS A 13 -29.21 -13.04 5.44
CA LYS A 13 -28.15 -12.85 6.43
C LYS A 13 -26.96 -12.05 5.90
N LEU A 14 -26.61 -12.25 4.61
CA LEU A 14 -25.57 -11.48 3.94
C LEU A 14 -25.97 -10.01 3.76
N GLN A 15 -27.24 -9.74 3.44
CA GLN A 15 -27.76 -8.38 3.34
C GLN A 15 -27.79 -7.66 4.71
N GLU A 16 -28.14 -8.36 5.78
CA GLU A 16 -28.12 -7.84 7.15
C GLU A 16 -26.70 -7.50 7.62
N VAL A 17 -25.72 -8.35 7.29
CA VAL A 17 -24.30 -8.11 7.61
C VAL A 17 -23.77 -6.91 6.85
N THR A 18 -24.11 -6.78 5.57
CA THR A 18 -23.71 -5.64 4.74
C THR A 18 -24.35 -4.35 5.22
N ALA A 19 -25.62 -4.39 5.65
CA ALA A 19 -26.32 -3.24 6.22
C ALA A 19 -25.76 -2.82 7.59
N SER A 20 -25.34 -3.79 8.39
CA SER A 20 -24.63 -3.55 9.67
C SER A 20 -23.25 -2.93 9.44
N CYS A 21 -22.54 -3.38 8.42
CA CYS A 21 -21.25 -2.85 8.03
C CYS A 21 -21.35 -1.39 7.53
N LYS A 22 -22.33 -1.10 6.70
CA LYS A 22 -22.59 0.28 6.21
C LYS A 22 -22.95 1.27 7.33
N ARG A 23 -23.53 0.80 8.43
CA ARG A 23 -23.87 1.64 9.59
C ARG A 23 -22.68 1.97 10.48
N LYS A 24 -21.55 1.31 10.32
CA LYS A 24 -20.31 1.72 10.95
C LYS A 24 -19.72 2.89 10.18
N SER A 25 -20.18 4.10 10.49
CA SER A 25 -19.44 5.29 10.13
C SER A 25 -18.09 5.23 10.87
N TRP A 26 -17.05 4.85 10.16
CA TRP A 26 -15.69 5.04 10.67
C TRP A 26 -15.51 6.54 10.88
N PRO A 27 -15.02 6.99 12.03
CA PRO A 27 -14.85 8.41 12.27
C PRO A 27 -13.99 9.01 11.15
N THR A 28 -14.55 9.96 10.42
CA THR A 28 -13.86 10.75 9.41
C THR A 28 -12.79 11.69 10.00
N ALA A 29 -12.50 11.56 11.30
CA ALA A 29 -11.51 12.33 12.04
C ALA A 29 -10.06 12.18 11.51
N TRP A 30 -9.79 11.22 10.65
CA TRP A 30 -8.47 11.04 10.02
C TRP A 30 -8.29 11.81 8.71
N ALA A 31 -9.34 12.42 8.17
CA ALA A 31 -9.25 13.21 6.94
C ALA A 31 -8.70 14.65 7.15
N ARG A 32 -8.51 15.11 8.39
CA ARG A 32 -8.00 16.46 8.71
C ARG A 32 -7.10 16.52 9.94
N GLY A 33 -6.31 15.53 10.21
CA GLY A 33 -5.31 15.57 11.28
C GLY A 33 -3.94 15.25 10.71
N ARG A 34 -3.02 16.21 10.79
CA ARG A 34 -1.59 16.02 10.54
C ARG A 34 -1.03 15.02 11.56
N ALA A 35 -1.21 13.74 11.29
CA ALA A 35 -0.34 12.71 11.82
C ALA A 35 0.50 12.25 10.63
N GLY A 36 1.80 12.46 10.71
CA GLY A 36 2.73 12.32 9.61
C GLY A 36 2.71 10.92 8.97
N PRO A 37 3.05 10.83 7.69
CA PRO A 37 3.04 9.59 6.91
C PRO A 37 4.13 8.58 7.35
N ALA A 38 4.86 8.84 8.43
CA ALA A 38 6.03 8.08 8.82
C ALA A 38 5.78 6.68 9.37
N MET A 39 4.56 6.37 9.88
CA MET A 39 4.29 5.07 10.50
C MET A 39 3.71 4.04 9.54
N TRP A 40 3.10 4.49 8.43
CA TRP A 40 2.54 3.60 7.40
C TRP A 40 3.47 3.44 6.18
N LEU A 41 4.27 4.46 5.88
CA LEU A 41 5.34 4.38 4.88
C LEU A 41 6.44 3.39 5.29
N GLY A 42 6.69 3.21 6.59
CA GLY A 42 7.67 2.24 7.08
C GLY A 42 7.32 0.79 6.76
N VAL A 43 6.05 0.40 6.86
CA VAL A 43 5.61 -0.98 6.55
C VAL A 43 5.53 -1.19 5.04
N LEU A 44 5.10 -0.20 4.27
CA LEU A 44 5.07 -0.27 2.81
C LEU A 44 6.47 -0.20 2.20
N GLN A 45 7.38 0.62 2.76
CA GLN A 45 8.78 0.67 2.34
C GLN A 45 9.55 -0.59 2.72
N LEU A 46 9.27 -1.22 3.87
CA LEU A 46 9.84 -2.53 4.19
C LEU A 46 9.31 -3.63 3.27
N LEU A 47 8.06 -3.56 2.85
CA LEU A 47 7.46 -4.49 1.89
C LEU A 47 8.07 -4.32 0.48
N LEU A 48 8.35 -3.08 0.05
CA LEU A 48 8.98 -2.78 -1.24
C LEU A 48 10.48 -3.09 -1.26
N LEU A 49 11.19 -2.92 -0.13
CA LEU A 49 12.63 -3.22 -0.03
C LEU A 49 12.96 -4.72 -0.01
N LEU A 50 11.98 -5.57 0.28
CA LEU A 50 12.15 -7.04 0.26
C LEU A 50 11.86 -7.68 -1.10
N LEU A 51 11.41 -6.90 -2.09
CA LEU A 51 11.06 -7.36 -3.44
C LEU A 51 12.06 -6.93 -4.53
N VAL A 52 13.12 -6.18 -4.16
CA VAL A 52 14.13 -5.71 -5.13
C VAL A 52 15.47 -6.38 -4.82
N ASP A 53 15.96 -7.20 -5.73
CA ASP A 53 17.33 -7.65 -5.72
C ASP A 53 18.28 -6.45 -5.93
N PRO A 54 19.42 -6.36 -5.22
CA PRO A 54 20.31 -5.22 -5.33
C PRO A 54 20.97 -5.19 -6.73
N PRO A 55 21.06 -4.01 -7.36
CA PRO A 55 21.77 -3.88 -8.61
C PRO A 55 23.27 -4.08 -8.37
N THR A 56 23.87 -4.92 -9.19
CA THR A 56 25.31 -5.09 -9.27
C THR A 56 25.97 -3.79 -9.74
N THR A 57 26.72 -3.16 -8.87
CA THR A 57 27.55 -1.99 -9.20
C THR A 57 28.80 -2.43 -9.91
N SER A 58 28.91 -2.11 -11.19
CA SER A 58 30.18 -2.05 -11.90
C SER A 58 30.72 -0.63 -11.77
N THR A 59 31.82 -0.50 -11.06
CA THR A 59 32.63 0.72 -10.98
C THR A 59 33.46 0.84 -12.24
N GLU A 60 33.18 1.83 -13.08
CA GLU A 60 34.15 2.34 -14.06
C GLU A 60 34.39 3.81 -13.77
N ASP A 61 35.66 4.14 -13.52
CA ASP A 61 36.17 5.50 -13.35
C ASP A 61 36.12 6.27 -14.67
N PRO A 62 35.66 7.53 -14.69
CA PRO A 62 35.77 8.35 -15.88
C PRO A 62 37.11 9.07 -15.92
N ALA A 63 37.89 8.76 -16.95
CA ALA A 63 39.09 9.50 -17.32
C ALA A 63 38.73 10.93 -17.75
N PHE A 64 39.49 11.90 -17.25
CA PHE A 64 39.43 13.30 -17.66
C PHE A 64 40.02 13.49 -19.07
N PRO A 65 39.36 14.19 -19.98
CA PRO A 65 40.02 14.70 -21.18
C PRO A 65 40.47 16.15 -21.01
N HIS A 66 41.62 16.39 -21.60
CA HIS A 66 42.39 17.63 -21.58
C HIS A 66 41.68 18.83 -22.23
N LEU A 67 42.02 19.99 -21.68
CA LEU A 67 41.78 21.34 -22.22
C LEU A 67 42.34 21.50 -23.66
N GLY A 68 41.52 22.07 -24.53
CA GLY A 68 41.97 22.62 -25.81
C GLY A 68 40.80 22.94 -26.72
N ASP A 69 40.46 24.15 -26.78
CA ASP A 69 40.00 24.98 -27.88
C ASP A 69 38.81 25.88 -27.51
N SER A 70 39.13 27.15 -27.38
CA SER A 70 38.19 28.22 -27.14
C SER A 70 37.52 28.66 -28.43
N SER A 71 36.49 27.93 -28.84
CA SER A 71 35.42 28.48 -29.66
C SER A 71 34.13 28.35 -28.89
N GLN A 72 33.83 29.36 -28.05
CA GLN A 72 32.51 29.47 -27.44
C GLN A 72 31.47 29.58 -28.57
N PRO A 73 30.50 28.65 -28.65
CA PRO A 73 29.37 28.86 -29.52
C PRO A 73 28.64 30.14 -29.08
N PRO A 74 28.01 30.85 -30.05
CA PRO A 74 27.29 32.08 -29.73
C PRO A 74 26.29 31.84 -28.58
N PRO A 75 26.08 32.83 -27.69
CA PRO A 75 25.19 32.68 -26.54
C PRO A 75 23.81 32.24 -27.05
N ARG A 76 23.38 31.07 -26.65
CA ARG A 76 22.09 30.52 -27.04
C ARG A 76 21.00 31.42 -26.44
N ALA A 77 20.06 31.83 -27.32
CA ALA A 77 18.90 32.59 -26.89
C ALA A 77 18.03 31.71 -25.95
N CYS A 78 18.23 31.86 -24.65
CA CYS A 78 17.40 31.26 -23.63
C CYS A 78 16.27 32.24 -23.27
N PRO A 79 15.04 31.79 -23.07
CA PRO A 79 13.96 32.64 -22.60
C PRO A 79 14.31 33.35 -21.31
N TRP A 80 13.85 34.59 -21.16
CA TRP A 80 14.15 35.41 -19.98
C TRP A 80 13.77 34.69 -18.67
N ARG A 81 14.66 34.73 -17.69
CA ARG A 81 14.60 34.03 -16.41
C ARG A 81 14.66 32.50 -16.44
N CYS A 82 14.53 31.88 -17.62
CA CYS A 82 14.65 30.42 -17.73
C CYS A 82 16.12 29.98 -17.76
N SER A 83 16.34 28.70 -17.48
CA SER A 83 17.63 28.02 -17.59
C SER A 83 17.65 27.13 -18.82
N CYS A 84 18.76 27.10 -19.55
CA CYS A 84 18.94 26.26 -20.74
C CYS A 84 20.18 25.38 -20.56
N PRO A 85 20.13 24.33 -19.73
CA PRO A 85 21.31 23.51 -19.43
C PRO A 85 21.86 22.77 -20.64
N ARG A 86 21.01 22.51 -21.64
CA ARG A 86 21.37 21.90 -22.92
C ARG A 86 20.72 22.68 -24.07
N ALA A 87 21.20 22.42 -25.29
CA ALA A 87 20.68 23.05 -26.52
C ALA A 87 19.18 22.79 -26.76
N ASP A 88 18.71 21.63 -26.32
CA ASP A 88 17.37 21.11 -26.55
C ASP A 88 16.48 21.17 -25.30
N THR A 89 16.98 21.73 -24.20
CA THR A 89 16.28 21.74 -22.91
C THR A 89 16.08 23.18 -22.40
N VAL A 90 14.83 23.52 -22.13
CA VAL A 90 14.45 24.82 -21.54
C VAL A 90 13.72 24.54 -20.24
N ASP A 91 14.25 25.07 -19.13
CA ASP A 91 13.68 24.95 -17.80
C ASP A 91 13.23 26.32 -17.29
N CYS A 92 11.93 26.50 -17.19
CA CYS A 92 11.27 27.70 -16.68
C CYS A 92 10.45 27.39 -15.40
N ALA A 93 10.81 26.36 -14.65
CA ALA A 93 10.08 25.93 -13.46
C ALA A 93 10.15 26.94 -12.33
N GLY A 94 9.03 27.14 -11.62
CA GLY A 94 8.99 27.90 -10.38
C GLY A 94 9.33 29.39 -10.51
N LEU A 95 9.00 30.02 -11.61
CA LEU A 95 9.33 31.42 -11.93
C LEU A 95 8.14 32.39 -11.79
N ASP A 96 7.02 31.93 -11.21
CA ASP A 96 5.78 32.70 -11.13
C ASP A 96 5.28 33.26 -12.47
N LEU A 97 5.50 32.51 -13.55
CA LEU A 97 5.10 32.90 -14.89
C LEU A 97 3.58 32.86 -15.02
N LYS A 98 3.02 33.95 -15.53
CA LYS A 98 1.59 34.08 -15.87
C LYS A 98 1.31 33.92 -17.36
N VAL A 99 2.35 34.03 -18.18
CA VAL A 99 2.29 33.97 -19.64
C VAL A 99 3.32 33.00 -20.14
N PHE A 100 3.00 32.32 -21.23
CA PHE A 100 3.93 31.40 -21.92
C PHE A 100 5.18 32.17 -22.38
N PRO A 101 6.40 31.68 -22.08
CA PRO A 101 7.63 32.40 -22.42
C PRO A 101 7.81 32.62 -23.90
N ASP A 102 8.38 33.78 -24.26
CA ASP A 102 8.83 34.08 -25.61
C ASP A 102 10.20 33.46 -25.88
N ASN A 103 10.58 33.42 -27.18
CA ASN A 103 11.90 32.99 -27.64
C ASN A 103 12.27 31.52 -27.36
N ILE A 104 11.28 30.64 -27.20
CA ILE A 104 11.54 29.20 -27.23
C ILE A 104 11.79 28.79 -28.68
N THR A 105 12.95 28.22 -28.97
CA THR A 105 13.36 27.83 -30.34
C THR A 105 12.71 26.49 -30.73
N LYS A 106 12.65 26.25 -32.07
CA LYS A 106 12.17 24.96 -32.60
C LYS A 106 13.07 23.78 -32.27
N ALA A 107 14.30 24.05 -31.81
CA ALA A 107 15.25 23.01 -31.40
C ALA A 107 14.93 22.38 -30.03
N VAL A 108 13.96 22.94 -29.26
CA VAL A 108 13.60 22.43 -27.96
C VAL A 108 12.99 21.03 -28.07
N ARG A 109 13.48 20.12 -27.23
CA ARG A 109 12.93 18.77 -27.05
C ARG A 109 12.32 18.59 -25.67
N HIS A 110 12.86 19.28 -24.67
CA HIS A 110 12.39 19.20 -23.27
C HIS A 110 12.06 20.61 -22.78
N LEU A 111 10.77 20.82 -22.48
CA LEU A 111 10.25 22.08 -21.97
C LEU A 111 9.60 21.89 -20.61
N SER A 112 10.16 22.52 -19.59
CA SER A 112 9.66 22.48 -18.21
C SER A 112 9.05 23.84 -17.84
N LEU A 113 7.74 23.85 -17.60
CA LEU A 113 6.97 25.03 -17.20
C LEU A 113 6.20 24.80 -15.89
N GLN A 114 6.55 23.74 -15.13
CA GLN A 114 5.87 23.38 -13.90
C GLN A 114 6.01 24.43 -12.81
N ASN A 115 5.08 24.43 -11.88
CA ASN A 115 5.06 25.34 -10.73
C ASN A 115 5.04 26.82 -11.12
N ASN A 116 4.19 27.18 -12.05
CA ASN A 116 3.93 28.55 -12.46
C ASN A 116 2.45 28.90 -12.28
N GLN A 117 1.99 29.98 -12.86
CA GLN A 117 0.62 30.48 -12.80
C GLN A 117 0.01 30.63 -14.21
N LEU A 118 0.43 29.76 -15.14
CA LEU A 118 -0.10 29.76 -16.51
C LEU A 118 -1.57 29.35 -16.51
N GLN A 119 -2.39 30.13 -17.21
CA GLN A 119 -3.82 29.85 -17.41
C GLN A 119 -4.11 29.30 -18.81
N GLU A 120 -3.28 29.64 -19.76
CA GLU A 120 -3.41 29.26 -21.16
C GLU A 120 -2.05 29.08 -21.85
N LEU A 121 -2.06 28.32 -22.95
CA LEU A 121 -0.93 28.16 -23.85
C LEU A 121 -1.30 28.69 -25.25
N PRO A 122 -0.51 29.58 -25.85
CA PRO A 122 -0.79 30.07 -27.20
C PRO A 122 -0.62 28.97 -28.26
N TYR A 123 -1.64 28.76 -29.09
CA TYR A 123 -1.62 27.76 -30.16
C TYR A 123 -0.36 27.91 -31.08
N ASN A 124 -0.15 29.12 -31.57
CA ASN A 124 0.95 29.40 -32.52
C ASN A 124 2.34 29.20 -31.92
N LYS A 125 2.49 29.37 -30.63
CA LYS A 125 3.78 29.14 -29.91
C LYS A 125 4.03 27.68 -29.67
N LEU A 126 3.00 26.92 -29.31
CA LEU A 126 3.09 25.49 -29.00
C LEU A 126 3.21 24.65 -30.29
N SER A 127 2.35 24.86 -31.28
CA SER A 127 2.26 24.04 -32.49
C SER A 127 3.54 24.02 -33.33
N ARG A 128 4.36 25.07 -33.26
CA ARG A 128 5.65 25.15 -33.98
C ARG A 128 6.77 24.33 -33.35
N LEU A 129 6.60 23.84 -32.13
CA LEU A 129 7.61 23.07 -31.38
C LEU A 129 7.54 21.57 -31.76
N SER A 130 7.61 21.28 -33.05
CA SER A 130 7.40 19.94 -33.63
C SER A 130 8.40 18.88 -33.17
N GLY A 131 9.55 19.27 -32.65
CA GLY A 131 10.56 18.38 -32.09
C GLY A 131 10.39 18.10 -30.60
N LEU A 132 9.35 18.65 -29.96
CA LEU A 132 9.12 18.52 -28.54
C LEU A 132 8.87 17.06 -28.15
N GLN A 133 9.62 16.55 -27.17
CA GLN A 133 9.53 15.20 -26.65
C GLN A 133 8.93 15.17 -25.24
N THR A 134 9.24 16.16 -24.42
CA THR A 134 8.72 16.30 -23.06
C THR A 134 8.12 17.68 -22.85
N LEU A 135 6.87 17.72 -22.44
CA LEU A 135 6.17 18.95 -22.03
C LEU A 135 5.68 18.79 -20.60
N ASP A 136 6.26 19.53 -19.68
CA ASP A 136 5.87 19.54 -18.27
C ASP A 136 5.16 20.84 -17.92
N LEU A 137 3.86 20.73 -17.69
CA LEU A 137 2.95 21.83 -17.31
C LEU A 137 2.37 21.63 -15.90
N HIS A 138 2.96 20.76 -15.13
CA HIS A 138 2.51 20.38 -13.80
C HIS A 138 2.36 21.60 -12.88
N SER A 139 1.32 21.62 -12.05
CA SER A 139 1.07 22.70 -11.08
C SER A 139 1.05 24.10 -11.71
N ASN A 140 0.12 24.30 -12.61
CA ASN A 140 -0.27 25.58 -13.17
C ASN A 140 -1.78 25.81 -12.93
N LEU A 141 -2.39 26.73 -13.65
CA LEU A 141 -3.80 27.09 -13.58
C LEU A 141 -4.51 26.88 -14.94
N ILE A 142 -4.01 25.94 -15.74
CA ILE A 142 -4.47 25.73 -17.12
C ILE A 142 -5.85 25.08 -17.10
N SER A 143 -6.83 25.74 -17.75
CA SER A 143 -8.14 25.18 -18.03
C SER A 143 -8.17 24.44 -19.37
N SER A 144 -9.23 23.66 -19.62
CA SER A 144 -9.42 22.99 -20.89
C SER A 144 -9.52 23.96 -22.05
N GLU A 145 -10.11 25.14 -21.84
CA GLU A 145 -10.18 26.21 -22.84
C GLU A 145 -8.83 26.87 -23.09
N GLY A 146 -7.97 26.93 -22.07
CA GLY A 146 -6.63 27.48 -22.15
C GLY A 146 -5.60 26.52 -22.78
N LEU A 147 -5.97 25.25 -22.97
CA LEU A 147 -5.10 24.28 -23.62
C LEU A 147 -5.46 24.18 -25.13
N PRO A 148 -4.55 24.57 -26.05
CA PRO A 148 -4.84 24.54 -27.47
C PRO A 148 -4.74 23.10 -28.02
N ASP A 149 -5.82 22.33 -27.85
CA ASP A 149 -5.86 20.88 -28.09
C ASP A 149 -5.37 20.50 -29.49
N GLU A 150 -5.79 21.25 -30.54
CA GLU A 150 -5.36 20.98 -31.91
C GLU A 150 -3.85 21.19 -32.12
N ALA A 151 -3.16 21.93 -31.26
CA ALA A 151 -1.72 22.12 -31.36
C ALA A 151 -0.95 20.81 -31.15
N PHE A 152 -1.52 19.86 -30.42
CA PHE A 152 -0.88 18.56 -30.20
C PHE A 152 -0.75 17.70 -31.45
N GLU A 153 -1.56 17.92 -32.49
CA GLU A 153 -1.43 17.24 -33.79
C GLU A 153 -0.09 17.51 -34.44
N SER A 154 0.47 18.69 -34.20
CA SER A 154 1.79 19.09 -34.72
C SER A 154 2.95 18.54 -33.89
N LEU A 155 2.72 18.08 -32.67
CA LEU A 155 3.74 17.59 -31.73
C LEU A 155 3.99 16.09 -31.93
N THR A 156 4.41 15.72 -33.15
CA THR A 156 4.54 14.31 -33.59
C THR A 156 5.65 13.54 -32.88
N GLN A 157 6.51 14.20 -32.13
CA GLN A 157 7.60 13.61 -31.35
C GLN A 157 7.33 13.56 -29.84
N LEU A 158 6.19 14.09 -29.39
CA LEU A 158 5.86 14.17 -27.95
C LEU A 158 5.70 12.78 -27.35
N GLU A 159 6.53 12.48 -26.36
CA GLU A 159 6.55 11.21 -25.64
C GLU A 159 6.02 11.34 -24.22
N HIS A 160 6.30 12.46 -23.55
CA HIS A 160 5.95 12.68 -22.15
C HIS A 160 5.15 13.97 -22.00
N PHE A 161 3.90 13.83 -21.58
CA PHE A 161 3.00 14.95 -21.34
C PHE A 161 2.54 14.94 -19.88
N TYR A 162 2.95 15.98 -19.13
CA TYR A 162 2.61 16.16 -17.72
C TYR A 162 1.78 17.43 -17.56
N VAL A 163 0.52 17.29 -17.18
CA VAL A 163 -0.39 18.40 -16.92
C VAL A 163 -1.15 18.23 -15.61
N ALA A 164 -0.60 17.44 -14.70
CA ALA A 164 -1.20 17.23 -13.37
C ALA A 164 -1.30 18.53 -12.57
N HIS A 165 -2.23 18.56 -11.62
CA HIS A 165 -2.48 19.75 -10.79
C HIS A 165 -2.75 21.03 -11.59
N ASN A 166 -3.68 20.95 -12.50
CA ASN A 166 -4.25 22.06 -13.26
C ASN A 166 -5.77 22.10 -13.08
N LYS A 167 -6.49 22.73 -14.00
CA LYS A 167 -7.95 22.93 -13.95
C LYS A 167 -8.67 22.38 -15.18
N LEU A 168 -8.13 21.30 -15.77
CA LEU A 168 -8.75 20.64 -16.91
C LEU A 168 -10.09 20.01 -16.50
N THR A 169 -11.13 20.24 -17.28
CA THR A 169 -12.46 19.64 -17.12
C THR A 169 -12.71 18.48 -18.08
N VAL A 170 -11.96 18.43 -19.16
CA VAL A 170 -11.92 17.33 -20.14
C VAL A 170 -10.48 17.01 -20.49
N ALA A 171 -10.21 15.76 -20.85
CA ALA A 171 -8.89 15.38 -21.37
C ALA A 171 -8.72 15.90 -22.81
N PRO A 172 -7.48 16.27 -23.22
CA PRO A 172 -7.21 16.66 -24.59
C PRO A 172 -7.58 15.55 -25.57
N GLN A 173 -8.20 15.90 -26.70
CA GLN A 173 -8.66 14.94 -27.70
C GLN A 173 -7.53 14.51 -28.65
N PHE A 174 -6.64 15.43 -29.01
CA PHE A 174 -5.68 15.27 -30.12
C PHE A 174 -4.24 14.95 -29.68
N LEU A 175 -4.07 14.23 -28.58
CA LEU A 175 -2.74 13.78 -28.16
C LEU A 175 -2.09 12.90 -29.25
N PRO A 176 -0.78 13.05 -29.50
CA PRO A 176 -0.12 12.37 -30.61
C PRO A 176 0.12 10.88 -30.35
N ARG A 177 0.28 10.11 -31.41
CA ARG A 177 0.55 8.66 -31.36
C ARG A 177 1.93 8.30 -30.79
N SER A 178 2.85 9.26 -30.76
CA SER A 178 4.19 9.09 -30.15
C SER A 178 4.19 9.02 -28.62
N LEU A 179 3.06 9.35 -28.00
CA LEU A 179 2.93 9.47 -26.54
C LEU A 179 3.26 8.16 -25.82
N ARG A 180 4.10 8.25 -24.78
CA ARG A 180 4.50 7.16 -23.89
C ARG A 180 3.93 7.31 -22.49
N VAL A 181 3.86 8.54 -21.99
CA VAL A 181 3.34 8.87 -20.65
C VAL A 181 2.39 10.06 -20.76
N ALA A 182 1.20 9.91 -20.19
CA ALA A 182 0.23 10.99 -20.02
C ALA A 182 -0.14 11.11 -18.54
N ASP A 183 0.18 12.24 -17.93
CA ASP A 183 -0.19 12.55 -16.55
C ASP A 183 -1.18 13.71 -16.50
N LEU A 184 -2.44 13.38 -16.28
CA LEU A 184 -3.55 14.31 -16.11
C LEU A 184 -4.13 14.28 -14.69
N ALA A 185 -3.38 13.78 -13.74
CA ALA A 185 -3.83 13.64 -12.36
C ALA A 185 -4.16 14.98 -11.70
N ALA A 186 -5.02 14.96 -10.69
CA ALA A 186 -5.37 16.14 -9.90
C ALA A 186 -5.84 17.33 -10.75
N ASN A 187 -6.76 17.06 -11.65
CA ASN A 187 -7.56 18.03 -12.40
C ASN A 187 -9.04 17.89 -12.02
N GLU A 188 -9.92 18.40 -12.82
CA GLU A 188 -11.38 18.31 -12.67
C GLU A 188 -12.03 17.54 -13.83
N VAL A 189 -11.30 16.59 -14.42
CA VAL A 189 -11.71 15.87 -15.63
C VAL A 189 -12.93 15.00 -15.34
N VAL A 190 -13.99 15.24 -16.11
CA VAL A 190 -15.25 14.48 -16.05
C VAL A 190 -15.42 13.52 -17.21
N GLU A 191 -14.69 13.73 -18.30
CA GLU A 191 -14.83 12.99 -19.55
C GLU A 191 -13.49 12.82 -20.26
N VAL A 192 -13.31 11.66 -20.87
CA VAL A 192 -12.19 11.33 -21.78
C VAL A 192 -12.77 11.01 -23.15
N PHE A 193 -12.28 11.68 -24.18
CA PHE A 193 -12.68 11.40 -25.57
C PHE A 193 -12.10 10.07 -26.07
N PRO A 194 -12.77 9.38 -26.99
CA PRO A 194 -12.29 8.07 -27.47
C PRO A 194 -10.88 8.10 -28.07
N LEU A 195 -10.50 9.19 -28.76
CA LEU A 195 -9.18 9.31 -29.42
C LEU A 195 -8.07 9.79 -28.49
N THR A 196 -8.38 10.19 -27.27
CA THR A 196 -7.37 10.68 -26.32
C THR A 196 -6.29 9.64 -26.05
N PHE A 197 -6.69 8.42 -25.72
CA PHE A 197 -5.77 7.33 -25.37
C PHE A 197 -5.89 6.12 -26.30
N ALA A 198 -6.80 6.13 -27.28
CA ALA A 198 -6.91 5.08 -28.28
C ALA A 198 -5.86 5.22 -29.37
N GLU A 199 -5.52 4.12 -30.03
CA GLU A 199 -4.59 4.07 -31.16
C GLU A 199 -3.20 4.67 -30.83
N LYS A 200 -2.73 4.46 -29.60
CA LYS A 200 -1.42 4.92 -29.10
C LYS A 200 -0.50 3.72 -28.82
N PRO A 201 0.23 3.22 -29.82
CA PRO A 201 0.97 1.96 -29.71
C PRO A 201 2.15 2.03 -28.74
N LEU A 202 2.65 3.23 -28.41
CA LEU A 202 3.80 3.44 -27.53
C LEU A 202 3.40 3.86 -26.10
N LEU A 203 2.12 4.12 -25.88
CA LEU A 203 1.62 4.59 -24.59
C LEU A 203 1.76 3.49 -23.52
N ARG A 204 2.48 3.81 -22.44
CA ARG A 204 2.79 2.88 -21.33
C ARG A 204 2.12 3.24 -20.02
N SER A 205 2.02 4.53 -19.73
CA SER A 205 1.52 5.00 -18.44
C SER A 205 0.49 6.10 -18.62
N VAL A 206 -0.68 5.92 -18.00
CA VAL A 206 -1.78 6.89 -17.98
C VAL A 206 -2.17 7.15 -16.54
N TYR A 207 -2.08 8.41 -16.11
CA TYR A 207 -2.46 8.86 -14.77
C TYR A 207 -3.66 9.80 -14.87
N LEU A 208 -4.78 9.35 -14.34
CA LEU A 208 -6.05 10.06 -14.28
C LEU A 208 -6.61 10.14 -12.85
N HIS A 209 -5.79 9.88 -11.84
CA HIS A 209 -6.22 9.91 -10.45
C HIS A 209 -6.54 11.34 -9.98
N ASN A 210 -7.35 11.44 -8.95
CA ASN A 210 -7.83 12.71 -8.40
C ASN A 210 -8.51 13.59 -9.45
N ASN A 211 -9.46 13.02 -10.18
CA ASN A 211 -10.35 13.70 -11.10
C ASN A 211 -11.83 13.45 -10.70
N GLN A 212 -12.76 13.68 -11.60
CA GLN A 212 -14.20 13.50 -11.38
C GLN A 212 -14.82 12.53 -12.40
N LEU A 213 -14.01 11.55 -12.85
CA LEU A 213 -14.45 10.57 -13.83
C LEU A 213 -15.49 9.62 -13.23
N SER A 214 -16.62 9.49 -13.91
CA SER A 214 -17.60 8.43 -13.72
C SER A 214 -17.51 7.39 -14.83
N ASN A 215 -18.26 6.30 -14.71
CA ASN A 215 -18.27 5.29 -15.78
C ASN A 215 -18.75 5.82 -17.13
N THR A 216 -19.61 6.84 -17.15
CA THR A 216 -20.04 7.50 -18.39
C THR A 216 -18.95 8.35 -19.02
N GLY A 217 -18.02 8.87 -18.24
CA GLY A 217 -16.85 9.64 -18.70
C GLY A 217 -15.72 8.80 -19.26
N LEU A 218 -15.80 7.47 -19.15
CA LEU A 218 -14.84 6.51 -19.70
C LEU A 218 -15.54 5.56 -20.68
N PRO A 219 -15.65 5.91 -21.96
CA PRO A 219 -16.27 5.02 -22.97
C PRO A 219 -15.53 3.67 -23.07
N PRO A 220 -16.21 2.57 -23.47
CA PRO A 220 -15.59 1.25 -23.56
C PRO A 220 -14.40 1.14 -24.51
N ASN A 221 -14.32 2.03 -25.50
CA ASN A 221 -13.25 2.08 -26.50
C ASN A 221 -12.13 3.06 -26.18
N THR A 222 -12.09 3.62 -24.97
CA THR A 222 -11.11 4.63 -24.54
C THR A 222 -9.65 4.19 -24.78
N PHE A 223 -9.32 2.92 -24.57
CA PHE A 223 -7.96 2.39 -24.72
C PHE A 223 -7.78 1.48 -25.93
N ARG A 224 -8.74 1.47 -26.84
CA ARG A 224 -8.69 0.61 -28.03
C ARG A 224 -7.44 0.89 -28.86
N GLY A 225 -6.71 -0.15 -29.24
CA GLY A 225 -5.49 -0.03 -30.05
C GLY A 225 -4.25 0.43 -29.28
N SER A 226 -4.35 0.68 -27.99
CA SER A 226 -3.23 1.06 -27.11
C SER A 226 -2.82 -0.16 -26.26
N GLU A 227 -2.09 -1.07 -26.87
CA GLU A 227 -1.79 -2.41 -26.33
C GLU A 227 -0.46 -2.47 -25.56
N ALA A 228 0.19 -1.33 -25.30
CA ALA A 228 1.42 -1.26 -24.54
C ALA A 228 1.23 -0.65 -23.15
N ILE A 229 0.00 -0.28 -22.75
CA ILE A 229 -0.27 0.33 -21.45
C ILE A 229 -0.04 -0.69 -20.35
N THR A 230 0.94 -0.42 -19.49
CA THR A 230 1.28 -1.27 -18.33
C THR A 230 0.79 -0.69 -17.01
N THR A 231 0.69 0.64 -16.92
CA THR A 231 0.23 1.34 -15.70
C THR A 231 -0.95 2.24 -16.03
N LEU A 232 -2.05 2.02 -15.33
CA LEU A 232 -3.25 2.88 -15.39
C LEU A 232 -3.69 3.23 -13.98
N SER A 233 -3.75 4.53 -13.69
CA SER A 233 -4.30 5.03 -12.43
C SER A 233 -5.60 5.79 -12.65
N LEU A 234 -6.67 5.27 -12.07
CA LEU A 234 -8.01 5.86 -12.02
C LEU A 234 -8.47 6.09 -10.58
N SER A 235 -7.55 6.10 -9.62
CA SER A 235 -7.87 6.27 -8.20
C SER A 235 -8.48 7.64 -7.92
N SER A 236 -9.24 7.75 -6.83
CA SER A 236 -9.87 9.01 -6.40
C SER A 236 -10.69 9.67 -7.51
N ASN A 237 -11.59 8.90 -8.09
CA ASN A 237 -12.61 9.33 -9.04
C ASN A 237 -14.00 8.94 -8.54
N GLN A 238 -14.98 8.86 -9.42
CA GLN A 238 -16.38 8.57 -9.10
C GLN A 238 -16.90 7.31 -9.82
N LEU A 239 -16.03 6.34 -10.07
CA LEU A 239 -16.42 5.09 -10.70
C LEU A 239 -17.30 4.26 -9.76
N SER A 240 -18.43 3.77 -10.26
CA SER A 240 -19.36 2.91 -9.53
C SER A 240 -19.20 1.42 -9.82
N ARG A 241 -18.49 1.10 -10.89
CA ARG A 241 -18.12 -0.27 -11.31
C ARG A 241 -16.76 -0.25 -12.00
N LEU A 242 -16.13 -1.40 -12.08
CA LEU A 242 -14.90 -1.55 -12.85
C LEU A 242 -15.17 -1.25 -14.32
N PRO A 243 -14.42 -0.30 -14.95
CA PRO A 243 -14.70 0.08 -16.33
C PRO A 243 -14.39 -1.07 -17.30
N PRO A 244 -15.20 -1.23 -18.35
CA PRO A 244 -14.93 -2.22 -19.41
C PRO A 244 -13.83 -1.72 -20.35
N GLY A 245 -13.29 -2.62 -21.17
CA GLY A 245 -12.34 -2.27 -22.23
C GLY A 245 -10.95 -1.88 -21.73
N LEU A 246 -10.55 -2.33 -20.56
CA LEU A 246 -9.21 -2.10 -20.03
C LEU A 246 -8.16 -2.83 -20.89
N PRO A 247 -6.94 -2.23 -21.07
CA PRO A 247 -5.87 -2.85 -21.83
C PRO A 247 -5.47 -4.23 -21.29
N ALA A 248 -5.26 -5.21 -22.18
CA ALA A 248 -4.79 -6.54 -21.78
C ALA A 248 -3.33 -6.56 -21.32
N SER A 249 -2.56 -5.54 -21.65
CA SER A 249 -1.15 -5.35 -21.28
C SER A 249 -0.93 -4.85 -19.85
N LEU A 250 -1.99 -4.47 -19.11
CA LEU A 250 -1.86 -3.90 -17.77
C LEU A 250 -1.08 -4.80 -16.82
N GLU A 251 -0.13 -4.21 -16.13
CA GLU A 251 0.62 -4.79 -15.02
C GLU A 251 0.21 -4.17 -13.67
N GLN A 252 -0.14 -2.88 -13.66
CA GLN A 252 -0.58 -2.15 -12.48
C GLN A 252 -1.89 -1.41 -12.78
N LEU A 253 -2.92 -1.66 -11.99
CA LEU A 253 -4.22 -1.00 -12.10
C LEU A 253 -4.62 -0.42 -10.74
N HIS A 254 -4.73 0.91 -10.69
CA HIS A 254 -5.12 1.65 -9.51
C HIS A 254 -6.57 2.14 -9.63
N LEU A 255 -7.45 1.59 -8.80
CA LEU A 255 -8.88 1.92 -8.75
C LEU A 255 -9.34 2.28 -7.33
N GLN A 256 -8.41 2.51 -6.40
CA GLN A 256 -8.73 2.87 -5.02
C GLN A 256 -9.44 4.22 -4.93
N ASP A 257 -10.15 4.43 -3.82
CA ASP A 257 -10.88 5.67 -3.54
C ASP A 257 -11.91 6.04 -4.64
N ASN A 258 -12.71 5.06 -5.04
CA ASN A 258 -13.86 5.23 -5.91
C ASN A 258 -15.15 4.81 -5.18
N LEU A 259 -16.21 4.60 -5.93
CA LEU A 259 -17.52 4.15 -5.43
C LEU A 259 -17.87 2.75 -5.95
N ILE A 260 -16.86 1.94 -6.29
CA ILE A 260 -17.04 0.64 -6.95
C ILE A 260 -17.72 -0.33 -5.99
N SER A 261 -18.92 -0.76 -6.35
CA SER A 261 -19.69 -1.78 -5.62
C SER A 261 -19.70 -3.12 -6.33
N LYS A 262 -19.34 -3.17 -7.60
CA LYS A 262 -19.41 -4.36 -8.44
C LYS A 262 -18.26 -4.41 -9.46
N VAL A 263 -17.69 -5.60 -9.61
CA VAL A 263 -16.81 -5.95 -10.73
C VAL A 263 -17.66 -6.78 -11.71
N PRO A 264 -17.99 -6.25 -12.89
CA PRO A 264 -18.79 -7.00 -13.85
C PRO A 264 -18.11 -8.30 -14.24
N ARG A 265 -18.91 -9.34 -14.51
CA ARG A 265 -18.41 -10.64 -14.93
C ARG A 265 -17.53 -10.51 -16.18
N GLY A 266 -16.35 -11.07 -16.14
CA GLY A 266 -15.40 -11.02 -17.25
C GLY A 266 -14.64 -9.71 -17.42
N ALA A 267 -14.84 -8.71 -16.56
CA ALA A 267 -14.18 -7.42 -16.67
C ALA A 267 -12.65 -7.49 -16.58
N LEU A 268 -12.12 -8.49 -15.87
CA LEU A 268 -10.69 -8.75 -15.72
C LEU A 268 -10.22 -10.01 -16.45
N SER A 269 -11.03 -10.57 -17.34
CA SER A 269 -10.72 -11.85 -18.00
C SER A 269 -9.53 -11.78 -18.97
N ARG A 270 -9.19 -10.60 -19.48
CA ARG A 270 -8.11 -10.38 -20.43
C ARG A 270 -6.80 -9.88 -19.81
N GLN A 271 -6.83 -9.44 -18.55
CA GLN A 271 -5.68 -8.81 -17.87
C GLN A 271 -4.75 -9.87 -17.27
N THR A 272 -4.32 -10.83 -18.07
CA THR A 272 -3.50 -11.96 -17.63
C THR A 272 -2.09 -11.57 -17.15
N GLN A 273 -1.61 -10.37 -17.51
CA GLN A 273 -0.31 -9.85 -17.11
C GLN A 273 -0.38 -8.96 -15.86
N LEU A 274 -1.58 -8.73 -15.31
CA LEU A 274 -1.77 -7.87 -14.16
C LEU A 274 -1.04 -8.43 -12.95
N ARG A 275 -0.17 -7.62 -12.35
CA ARG A 275 0.63 -7.97 -11.17
C ARG A 275 0.12 -7.31 -9.90
N GLU A 276 -0.38 -6.08 -10.02
CA GLU A 276 -0.86 -5.29 -8.89
C GLU A 276 -2.25 -4.73 -9.18
N LEU A 277 -3.20 -4.99 -8.28
CA LEU A 277 -4.57 -4.48 -8.36
C LEU A 277 -4.94 -3.80 -7.04
N TYR A 278 -5.27 -2.52 -7.13
CA TYR A 278 -5.65 -1.68 -6.00
C TYR A 278 -7.13 -1.33 -6.08
N LEU A 279 -7.93 -1.89 -5.17
CA LEU A 279 -9.38 -1.69 -5.06
C LEU A 279 -9.81 -1.23 -3.66
N GLN A 280 -8.87 -0.80 -2.82
CA GLN A 280 -9.16 -0.33 -1.46
C GLN A 280 -10.01 0.95 -1.48
N HIS A 281 -10.70 1.21 -0.37
CA HIS A 281 -11.60 2.36 -0.24
C HIS A 281 -12.66 2.45 -1.36
N ASN A 282 -13.36 1.35 -1.58
CA ASN A 282 -14.51 1.25 -2.45
C ASN A 282 -15.73 0.76 -1.66
N GLN A 283 -16.74 0.24 -2.33
CA GLN A 283 -17.98 -0.26 -1.74
C GLN A 283 -18.25 -1.72 -2.15
N LEU A 284 -17.19 -2.50 -2.39
CA LEU A 284 -17.31 -3.90 -2.81
C LEU A 284 -17.98 -4.74 -1.73
N THR A 285 -18.96 -5.53 -2.15
CA THR A 285 -19.62 -6.55 -1.34
C THR A 285 -19.34 -7.93 -1.92
N ASP A 286 -19.65 -8.99 -1.16
CA ASP A 286 -19.50 -10.37 -1.66
C ASP A 286 -20.31 -10.62 -2.94
N SER A 287 -21.49 -10.00 -3.05
CA SER A 287 -22.34 -10.10 -4.26
C SER A 287 -21.80 -9.30 -5.45
N GLY A 288 -20.89 -8.35 -5.22
CA GLY A 288 -20.22 -7.58 -6.26
C GLY A 288 -19.03 -8.30 -6.90
N LEU A 289 -18.61 -9.42 -6.32
CA LEU A 289 -17.53 -10.28 -6.81
C LEU A 289 -18.08 -11.67 -7.08
N ASP A 290 -17.66 -12.32 -8.16
CA ASP A 290 -17.97 -13.73 -8.41
C ASP A 290 -16.71 -14.62 -8.35
N VAL A 291 -16.91 -15.92 -8.48
CA VAL A 291 -15.80 -16.90 -8.42
C VAL A 291 -14.80 -16.74 -9.56
N THR A 292 -15.15 -16.04 -10.62
CA THR A 292 -14.31 -15.84 -11.81
C THR A 292 -13.64 -14.47 -11.84
N THR A 293 -13.96 -13.57 -10.90
CA THR A 293 -13.46 -12.19 -10.91
C THR A 293 -11.94 -12.12 -11.00
N PHE A 294 -11.23 -12.90 -10.20
CA PHE A 294 -9.77 -12.90 -10.13
C PHE A 294 -9.12 -14.13 -10.76
N SER A 295 -9.90 -15.12 -11.19
CA SER A 295 -9.39 -16.44 -11.57
C SER A 295 -8.51 -16.46 -12.82
N LYS A 296 -8.61 -15.46 -13.69
CA LYS A 296 -7.80 -15.31 -14.91
C LYS A 296 -6.53 -14.49 -14.71
N LEU A 297 -6.33 -13.93 -13.54
CA LEU A 297 -5.18 -13.08 -13.22
C LEU A 297 -3.96 -13.92 -12.83
N HIS A 298 -3.39 -14.63 -13.80
CA HIS A 298 -2.32 -15.62 -13.57
C HIS A 298 -0.99 -15.04 -13.15
N SER A 299 -0.83 -13.72 -13.22
CA SER A 299 0.39 -12.98 -12.81
C SER A 299 0.17 -12.12 -11.57
N LEU A 300 -1.04 -12.11 -10.99
CA LEU A 300 -1.35 -11.22 -9.87
C LEU A 300 -0.56 -11.62 -8.62
N GLU A 301 0.20 -10.67 -8.10
CA GLU A 301 1.05 -10.80 -6.92
C GLU A 301 0.52 -10.00 -5.74
N TYR A 302 -0.09 -8.85 -6.00
CA TYR A 302 -0.60 -7.92 -4.99
C TYR A 302 -2.08 -7.59 -5.24
N LEU A 303 -2.92 -7.81 -4.24
CA LEU A 303 -4.34 -7.46 -4.27
C LEU A 303 -4.73 -6.74 -2.99
N ASP A 304 -5.12 -5.48 -3.11
CA ASP A 304 -5.65 -4.69 -2.01
C ASP A 304 -7.17 -4.50 -2.14
N LEU A 305 -7.90 -5.12 -1.24
CA LEU A 305 -9.36 -5.02 -1.09
C LEU A 305 -9.75 -4.41 0.27
N SER A 306 -8.82 -3.78 0.96
CA SER A 306 -9.09 -3.16 2.26
C SER A 306 -10.10 -2.02 2.16
N HIS A 307 -10.73 -1.66 3.29
CA HIS A 307 -11.75 -0.61 3.33
C HIS A 307 -12.88 -0.82 2.30
N ASN A 308 -13.41 -2.01 2.25
CA ASN A 308 -14.61 -2.37 1.49
C ASN A 308 -15.70 -2.92 2.44
N LEU A 309 -16.68 -3.61 1.90
CA LEU A 309 -17.82 -4.15 2.63
C LEU A 309 -17.90 -5.68 2.53
N LEU A 310 -16.74 -6.34 2.39
CA LEU A 310 -16.66 -7.79 2.27
C LEU A 310 -16.98 -8.46 3.61
N ALA A 311 -17.80 -9.50 3.57
CA ALA A 311 -18.11 -10.34 4.72
C ALA A 311 -17.33 -11.66 4.73
N THR A 312 -16.70 -12.01 3.59
CA THR A 312 -15.90 -13.22 3.42
C THR A 312 -14.65 -12.95 2.60
N VAL A 313 -13.70 -13.88 2.65
CA VAL A 313 -12.55 -13.89 1.72
C VAL A 313 -13.08 -14.17 0.31
N PRO A 314 -12.64 -13.43 -0.73
CA PRO A 314 -13.07 -13.67 -2.10
C PRO A 314 -12.74 -15.07 -2.58
N ALA A 315 -13.63 -15.64 -3.41
CA ALA A 315 -13.38 -16.91 -4.10
C ALA A 315 -12.49 -16.72 -5.33
N GLY A 316 -11.86 -17.79 -5.81
CA GLY A 316 -11.11 -17.80 -7.06
C GLY A 316 -9.82 -17.00 -7.05
N LEU A 317 -9.16 -16.88 -5.90
CA LEU A 317 -7.88 -16.18 -5.78
C LEU A 317 -6.79 -16.88 -6.61
N PRO A 318 -5.89 -16.10 -7.28
CA PRO A 318 -4.81 -16.67 -8.06
C PRO A 318 -3.75 -17.36 -7.19
N ARG A 319 -3.10 -18.39 -7.72
CA ARG A 319 -2.00 -19.08 -7.03
C ARG A 319 -0.74 -18.22 -6.87
N THR A 320 -0.54 -17.25 -7.75
CA THR A 320 0.60 -16.33 -7.79
C THR A 320 0.52 -15.24 -6.73
N LEU A 321 -0.65 -15.07 -6.10
CA LEU A 321 -0.88 -14.00 -5.14
C LEU A 321 0.08 -14.12 -3.96
N ALA A 322 0.86 -13.07 -3.72
CA ALA A 322 1.82 -12.97 -2.62
C ALA A 322 1.30 -12.12 -1.45
N VAL A 323 0.54 -11.07 -1.75
CA VAL A 323 -0.03 -10.15 -0.75
C VAL A 323 -1.53 -10.04 -0.97
N LEU A 324 -2.30 -10.35 0.08
CA LEU A 324 -3.75 -10.14 0.13
C LEU A 324 -4.08 -9.22 1.30
N HIS A 325 -4.54 -8.02 0.98
CA HIS A 325 -4.97 -7.05 1.97
C HIS A 325 -6.50 -6.97 2.04
N LEU A 326 -7.05 -7.45 3.15
CA LEU A 326 -8.48 -7.48 3.44
C LEU A 326 -8.84 -6.67 4.71
N GLY A 327 -7.96 -5.81 5.17
CA GLY A 327 -8.18 -4.99 6.35
C GLY A 327 -9.40 -4.08 6.22
N ARG A 328 -10.02 -3.74 7.36
CA ARG A 328 -11.19 -2.84 7.42
C ARG A 328 -12.33 -3.26 6.48
N ASN A 329 -12.64 -4.53 6.51
CA ASN A 329 -13.87 -5.11 5.97
C ASN A 329 -14.78 -5.56 7.13
N CYS A 330 -15.72 -6.46 6.87
CA CYS A 330 -16.65 -6.99 7.87
C CYS A 330 -16.57 -8.51 7.97
N ILE A 331 -15.38 -9.07 7.78
CA ILE A 331 -15.15 -10.50 7.77
C ILE A 331 -15.28 -11.04 9.20
N ARG A 332 -16.22 -11.97 9.39
CA ARG A 332 -16.48 -12.66 10.68
C ARG A 332 -15.84 -14.02 10.74
N GLN A 333 -15.69 -14.65 9.58
CA GLN A 333 -15.11 -15.97 9.46
C GLN A 333 -14.37 -16.11 8.14
N VAL A 334 -13.19 -16.72 8.21
CA VAL A 334 -12.38 -17.05 7.03
C VAL A 334 -12.82 -18.41 6.49
N ASP A 335 -13.14 -18.45 5.20
CA ASP A 335 -13.41 -19.71 4.49
C ASP A 335 -12.07 -20.36 4.10
N ALA A 336 -11.75 -21.46 4.74
CA ALA A 336 -10.52 -22.21 4.52
C ALA A 336 -10.36 -22.68 3.07
N ALA A 337 -11.46 -23.06 2.41
CA ALA A 337 -11.44 -23.53 1.02
C ALA A 337 -11.04 -22.40 0.05
N ARG A 338 -11.45 -21.17 0.32
CA ARG A 338 -11.12 -20.00 -0.50
C ARG A 338 -9.66 -19.58 -0.35
N LEU A 339 -9.09 -19.68 0.85
CA LEU A 339 -7.67 -19.40 1.06
C LEU A 339 -6.75 -20.48 0.50
N ARG A 340 -7.17 -21.74 0.52
CA ARG A 340 -6.34 -22.89 0.13
C ARG A 340 -5.76 -22.76 -1.27
N VAL A 341 -6.44 -22.11 -2.21
CA VAL A 341 -5.99 -21.94 -3.59
C VAL A 341 -4.83 -20.94 -3.70
N ALA A 342 -4.71 -19.97 -2.80
CA ALA A 342 -3.67 -18.95 -2.78
C ALA A 342 -2.39 -19.46 -2.09
N ARG A 343 -1.80 -20.54 -2.60
CA ARG A 343 -0.66 -21.24 -1.98
C ARG A 343 0.62 -20.42 -1.92
N GLY A 344 0.79 -19.43 -2.80
CA GLY A 344 1.94 -18.54 -2.84
C GLY A 344 1.86 -17.37 -1.87
N LEU A 345 0.78 -17.28 -1.08
CA LEU A 345 0.53 -16.14 -0.21
C LEU A 345 1.63 -16.02 0.87
N ARG A 346 2.23 -14.83 0.94
CA ARG A 346 3.29 -14.47 1.91
C ARG A 346 2.79 -13.53 2.99
N TYR A 347 1.88 -12.62 2.64
CA TYR A 347 1.31 -11.61 3.53
C TYR A 347 -0.21 -11.69 3.47
N LEU A 348 -0.83 -11.99 4.61
CA LEU A 348 -2.27 -11.97 4.78
C LEU A 348 -2.63 -10.92 5.83
N LEU A 349 -3.29 -9.86 5.39
CA LEU A 349 -3.64 -8.70 6.21
C LEU A 349 -5.15 -8.67 6.43
N LEU A 350 -5.58 -8.97 7.66
CA LEU A 350 -6.98 -9.08 8.07
C LEU A 350 -7.32 -8.10 9.22
N GLN A 351 -6.54 -7.07 9.42
CA GLN A 351 -6.74 -6.12 10.51
C GLN A 351 -8.09 -5.41 10.41
N HIS A 352 -8.65 -5.05 11.57
CA HIS A 352 -9.92 -4.34 11.69
C HIS A 352 -11.10 -5.02 10.97
N ASN A 353 -11.19 -6.32 11.09
CA ASN A 353 -12.38 -7.10 10.73
C ASN A 353 -13.20 -7.45 11.98
N GLU A 354 -14.07 -8.44 11.88
CA GLU A 354 -14.92 -8.92 12.98
C GLU A 354 -14.65 -10.37 13.34
N LEU A 355 -13.42 -10.86 13.12
CA LEU A 355 -13.03 -12.23 13.41
C LEU A 355 -13.18 -12.51 14.91
N GLY A 356 -14.08 -13.42 15.27
CA GLY A 356 -14.33 -13.87 16.63
C GLY A 356 -13.70 -15.22 16.93
N ALA A 357 -14.20 -15.90 17.97
CA ALA A 357 -13.66 -17.18 18.46
C ALA A 357 -13.61 -18.28 17.38
N SER A 358 -14.57 -18.30 16.47
CA SER A 358 -14.64 -19.24 15.32
C SER A 358 -14.17 -18.63 14.00
N GLY A 359 -13.61 -17.40 14.03
CA GLY A 359 -13.27 -16.64 12.82
C GLY A 359 -12.15 -17.26 12.00
N LEU A 360 -11.22 -17.97 12.64
CA LEU A 360 -10.15 -18.72 11.99
C LEU A 360 -10.30 -20.20 12.34
N PRO A 361 -10.97 -21.01 11.48
CA PRO A 361 -11.13 -22.44 11.72
C PRO A 361 -9.77 -23.14 11.80
N ALA A 362 -9.72 -24.23 12.57
CA ALA A 362 -8.53 -25.06 12.67
C ALA A 362 -8.10 -25.54 11.26
N GLY A 363 -6.83 -25.37 10.94
CA GLY A 363 -6.27 -25.77 9.65
C GLY A 363 -6.56 -24.79 8.48
N ALA A 364 -7.27 -23.68 8.70
CA ALA A 364 -7.56 -22.71 7.63
C ALA A 364 -6.28 -22.10 7.03
N LEU A 365 -5.27 -21.86 7.84
CA LEU A 365 -4.00 -21.26 7.44
C LEU A 365 -2.93 -22.27 7.09
N GLN A 366 -3.10 -23.53 7.46
CA GLN A 366 -2.09 -24.58 7.30
C GLN A 366 -1.64 -24.83 5.85
N PRO A 367 -2.52 -24.73 4.82
CA PRO A 367 -2.12 -24.87 3.43
C PRO A 367 -1.24 -23.75 2.92
N LEU A 368 -1.21 -22.61 3.59
CA LEU A 368 -0.43 -21.43 3.20
C LEU A 368 1.05 -21.57 3.61
N ARG A 369 1.75 -22.49 2.99
CA ARG A 369 3.12 -22.88 3.36
C ARG A 369 4.16 -21.76 3.20
N SER A 370 3.87 -20.78 2.36
CA SER A 370 4.74 -19.63 2.11
C SER A 370 4.42 -18.43 3.00
N LEU A 371 3.39 -18.52 3.86
CA LEU A 371 2.95 -17.39 4.67
C LEU A 371 4.06 -16.94 5.62
N HIS A 372 4.42 -15.68 5.48
CA HIS A 372 5.46 -14.99 6.25
C HIS A 372 4.85 -14.16 7.39
N THR A 373 3.83 -13.36 7.06
CA THR A 373 3.20 -12.43 7.98
C THR A 373 1.69 -12.62 8.00
N LEU A 374 1.14 -12.75 9.21
CA LEU A 374 -0.29 -12.76 9.48
C LEU A 374 -0.63 -11.55 10.37
N HIS A 375 -1.41 -10.62 9.85
CA HIS A 375 -1.80 -9.40 10.54
C HIS A 375 -3.28 -9.44 10.92
N LEU A 376 -3.55 -9.47 12.20
CA LEU A 376 -4.89 -9.65 12.79
C LEU A 376 -5.28 -8.52 13.76
N TYR A 377 -4.64 -7.36 13.69
CA TYR A 377 -4.89 -6.22 14.56
C TYR A 377 -6.38 -5.84 14.59
N GLY A 378 -6.90 -5.55 15.79
CA GLY A 378 -8.23 -4.96 15.92
C GLY A 378 -9.40 -5.90 15.57
N ASN A 379 -9.24 -7.20 15.75
CA ASN A 379 -10.32 -8.19 15.65
C ASN A 379 -10.90 -8.53 17.03
N ARG A 380 -11.63 -9.64 17.13
CA ARG A 380 -12.28 -10.13 18.37
C ARG A 380 -11.82 -11.54 18.72
N LEU A 381 -10.62 -11.93 18.31
CA LEU A 381 -10.07 -13.25 18.53
C LEU A 381 -9.83 -13.48 20.03
N GLN A 382 -10.30 -14.60 20.55
CA GLN A 382 -10.17 -14.99 21.96
C GLN A 382 -8.95 -15.87 22.23
N ARG A 383 -8.32 -16.38 21.18
CA ARG A 383 -7.10 -17.20 21.26
C ARG A 383 -6.22 -16.98 20.02
N VAL A 384 -4.97 -17.35 20.15
CA VAL A 384 -4.05 -17.44 19.02
C VAL A 384 -4.57 -18.50 18.04
N PRO A 385 -4.50 -18.25 16.69
CA PRO A 385 -5.00 -19.21 15.72
C PRO A 385 -4.33 -20.57 15.88
N PRO A 386 -5.11 -21.66 15.91
CA PRO A 386 -4.55 -23.00 15.99
C PRO A 386 -3.90 -23.41 14.66
N THR A 387 -2.88 -24.25 14.71
CA THR A 387 -2.26 -24.85 13.52
C THR A 387 -1.82 -23.85 12.44
N MET A 388 -1.05 -22.83 12.85
CA MET A 388 -0.47 -21.87 11.94
C MET A 388 0.65 -22.48 11.08
N PRO A 389 0.97 -21.88 9.90
CA PRO A 389 2.04 -22.36 9.04
C PRO A 389 3.41 -22.36 9.73
N ARG A 390 4.20 -23.39 9.47
CA ARG A 390 5.53 -23.55 10.11
C ARG A 390 6.53 -22.46 9.77
N ARG A 391 6.39 -21.84 8.60
CA ARG A 391 7.29 -20.78 8.09
C ARG A 391 6.84 -19.38 8.48
N LEU A 392 5.76 -19.24 9.25
CA LEU A 392 5.31 -17.96 9.74
C LEU A 392 6.42 -17.26 10.54
N ARG A 393 6.74 -16.02 10.17
CA ARG A 393 7.77 -15.20 10.78
C ARG A 393 7.21 -14.11 11.69
N ALA A 394 6.07 -13.54 11.33
CA ALA A 394 5.43 -12.48 12.07
C ALA A 394 3.94 -12.78 12.31
N LEU A 395 3.54 -12.74 13.56
CA LEU A 395 2.16 -12.81 14.00
C LEU A 395 1.83 -11.51 14.74
N ILE A 396 1.01 -10.67 14.12
CA ILE A 396 0.64 -9.34 14.61
C ILE A 396 -0.84 -9.34 14.94
N MET A 397 -1.18 -9.40 16.24
CA MET A 397 -2.57 -9.42 16.66
C MET A 397 -2.86 -8.57 17.91
N PRO A 398 -2.39 -7.32 17.97
CA PRO A 398 -2.77 -6.42 19.04
C PRO A 398 -4.26 -6.07 18.96
N HIS A 399 -4.81 -5.58 20.09
CA HIS A 399 -6.23 -5.19 20.19
C HIS A 399 -7.20 -6.30 19.77
N ASN A 400 -6.96 -7.50 20.30
CA ASN A 400 -7.89 -8.62 20.26
C ASN A 400 -8.40 -8.92 21.70
N ARG A 401 -8.90 -10.12 21.94
CA ARG A 401 -9.45 -10.55 23.23
C ARG A 401 -8.77 -11.81 23.76
N VAL A 402 -7.50 -12.02 23.41
CA VAL A 402 -6.74 -13.19 23.86
C VAL A 402 -6.53 -13.11 25.37
N ALA A 403 -7.06 -14.08 26.09
CA ALA A 403 -7.02 -14.10 27.55
C ALA A 403 -6.04 -15.14 28.12
N ALA A 404 -5.61 -16.10 27.32
CA ALA A 404 -4.75 -17.19 27.76
C ALA A 404 -3.79 -17.63 26.64
N LEU A 405 -2.62 -18.15 27.04
CA LEU A 405 -1.66 -18.83 26.19
C LEU A 405 -1.35 -20.20 26.79
N GLY A 406 -1.72 -21.26 26.10
CA GLY A 406 -1.40 -22.63 26.47
C GLY A 406 -0.01 -23.07 26.00
N ALA A 407 0.45 -24.19 26.53
CA ALA A 407 1.77 -24.74 26.20
C ALA A 407 1.98 -25.10 24.71
N ARG A 408 0.90 -25.32 23.98
CA ARG A 408 0.90 -25.77 22.57
C ARG A 408 0.41 -24.73 21.58
N ASP A 409 -0.06 -23.58 22.03
CA ASP A 409 -0.70 -22.59 21.15
C ASP A 409 0.23 -22.05 20.08
N LEU A 410 1.51 -21.90 20.40
CA LEU A 410 2.55 -21.43 19.50
C LEU A 410 3.49 -22.55 19.00
N ALA A 411 3.14 -23.82 19.24
CA ALA A 411 4.04 -24.94 18.98
C ALA A 411 4.32 -25.20 17.50
N SER A 412 3.40 -24.81 16.61
CA SER A 412 3.55 -24.96 15.15
C SER A 412 4.44 -23.89 14.51
N THR A 413 4.62 -22.75 15.16
CA THR A 413 5.28 -21.55 14.64
C THR A 413 6.72 -21.40 15.14
N ARG A 414 7.53 -22.45 15.01
CA ARG A 414 8.90 -22.46 15.56
C ARG A 414 9.82 -21.43 14.93
N GLY A 415 9.53 -20.99 13.71
CA GLY A 415 10.29 -19.97 12.98
C GLY A 415 9.86 -18.54 13.24
N LEU A 416 8.99 -18.29 14.21
CA LEU A 416 8.47 -16.97 14.50
C LEU A 416 9.59 -16.04 14.98
N VAL A 417 9.67 -14.85 14.40
CA VAL A 417 10.66 -13.80 14.70
C VAL A 417 10.00 -12.65 15.45
N GLU A 418 8.76 -12.33 15.11
CA GLU A 418 7.97 -11.26 15.73
C GLU A 418 6.62 -11.80 16.20
N LEU A 419 6.29 -11.53 17.46
CA LEU A 419 5.00 -11.83 18.07
C LEU A 419 4.48 -10.58 18.76
N ASN A 420 3.35 -10.06 18.29
CA ASN A 420 2.67 -8.93 18.90
C ASN A 420 1.30 -9.35 19.44
N LEU A 421 1.18 -9.36 20.75
CA LEU A 421 -0.06 -9.63 21.51
C LEU A 421 -0.44 -8.44 22.40
N ALA A 422 -0.01 -7.24 22.04
CA ALA A 422 -0.30 -6.04 22.80
C ALA A 422 -1.79 -5.75 22.88
N TYR A 423 -2.22 -5.15 23.99
CA TYR A 423 -3.61 -4.75 24.21
C TYR A 423 -4.62 -5.89 24.02
N ASN A 424 -4.29 -7.04 24.56
CA ASN A 424 -5.19 -8.18 24.74
C ASN A 424 -5.65 -8.27 26.21
N HIS A 425 -6.05 -9.45 26.66
CA HIS A 425 -6.53 -9.69 28.03
C HIS A 425 -5.68 -10.76 28.75
N LEU A 426 -4.39 -10.86 28.42
CA LEU A 426 -3.50 -11.84 29.01
C LEU A 426 -3.26 -11.54 30.49
N ALA A 427 -3.56 -12.49 31.34
CA ALA A 427 -3.25 -12.46 32.78
C ALA A 427 -2.14 -13.47 33.08
N SER A 428 -1.25 -13.18 34.04
CA SER A 428 -0.10 -14.03 34.38
C SER A 428 -0.49 -15.46 34.72
N ALA A 429 -1.64 -15.65 35.42
CA ALA A 429 -2.13 -16.96 35.78
C ALA A 429 -2.60 -17.82 34.60
N ARG A 430 -2.84 -17.21 33.45
CA ARG A 430 -3.33 -17.87 32.24
C ARG A 430 -2.28 -17.98 31.11
N VAL A 431 -1.06 -17.55 31.35
CA VAL A 431 0.07 -17.78 30.48
C VAL A 431 0.85 -18.98 30.99
N HIS A 432 0.83 -20.06 30.21
CA HIS A 432 1.52 -21.29 30.61
C HIS A 432 3.05 -21.06 30.61
N PRO A 433 3.80 -21.58 31.60
CA PRO A 433 5.25 -21.38 31.72
C PRO A 433 6.07 -21.85 30.49
N ARG A 434 5.49 -22.73 29.68
CA ARG A 434 6.11 -23.25 28.46
C ARG A 434 5.55 -22.62 27.17
N ALA A 435 4.74 -21.57 27.26
CA ALA A 435 4.06 -20.97 26.09
C ALA A 435 5.06 -20.49 25.03
N PHE A 436 6.18 -19.89 25.45
CA PHE A 436 7.19 -19.32 24.54
C PHE A 436 8.40 -20.23 24.31
N ARG A 437 8.49 -21.35 25.01
CA ARG A 437 9.70 -22.20 25.07
C ARG A 437 10.22 -22.67 23.72
N ARG A 438 9.34 -22.87 22.73
CA ARG A 438 9.69 -23.39 21.41
C ARG A 438 10.06 -22.32 20.39
N LEU A 439 9.92 -21.04 20.73
CA LEU A 439 10.15 -19.91 19.85
C LEU A 439 11.62 -19.48 19.88
N ARG A 440 12.51 -20.35 19.41
CA ARG A 440 13.98 -20.16 19.52
C ARG A 440 14.53 -19.07 18.61
N THR A 441 13.73 -18.57 17.65
CA THR A 441 14.11 -17.52 16.70
C THR A 441 13.40 -16.20 16.98
N LEU A 442 12.58 -16.12 18.04
CA LEU A 442 11.83 -14.94 18.39
C LEU A 442 12.76 -13.79 18.81
N ARG A 443 12.68 -12.66 18.13
CA ARG A 443 13.48 -11.46 18.39
C ARG A 443 12.67 -10.35 19.02
N SER A 444 11.41 -10.19 18.63
CA SER A 444 10.53 -9.14 19.14
C SER A 444 9.28 -9.77 19.76
N LEU A 445 9.02 -9.44 21.02
CA LEU A 445 7.82 -9.83 21.75
C LEU A 445 7.17 -8.60 22.36
N ASP A 446 5.96 -8.30 21.90
CA ASP A 446 5.15 -7.20 22.45
C ASP A 446 3.95 -7.76 23.23
N LEU A 447 3.96 -7.53 24.53
CA LEU A 447 2.91 -7.89 25.48
C LEU A 447 2.35 -6.66 26.21
N ALA A 448 2.57 -5.48 25.66
CA ALA A 448 2.07 -4.24 26.24
C ALA A 448 0.54 -4.23 26.40
N GLY A 449 0.03 -3.47 27.35
CA GLY A 449 -1.40 -3.24 27.50
C GLY A 449 -2.22 -4.47 27.89
N ASN A 450 -1.60 -5.48 28.49
CA ASN A 450 -2.27 -6.67 29.03
C ASN A 450 -2.52 -6.52 30.55
N GLN A 451 -2.80 -7.63 31.23
CA GLN A 451 -3.06 -7.70 32.66
C GLN A 451 -2.00 -8.54 33.38
N LEU A 452 -0.75 -8.48 32.93
CA LEU A 452 0.34 -9.25 33.50
C LEU A 452 0.77 -8.63 34.84
N SER A 453 0.76 -9.45 35.92
CA SER A 453 1.23 -9.06 37.25
C SER A 453 2.69 -9.43 37.51
N ARG A 454 3.28 -10.29 36.66
CA ARG A 454 4.69 -10.72 36.66
C ARG A 454 5.15 -11.04 35.26
N LEU A 455 6.47 -11.08 35.05
CA LEU A 455 7.02 -11.49 33.76
C LEU A 455 6.61 -12.93 33.43
N PRO A 456 6.33 -13.24 32.15
CA PRO A 456 6.13 -14.60 31.70
C PRO A 456 7.40 -15.44 31.92
N ALA A 457 7.23 -16.67 32.35
CA ALA A 457 8.34 -17.61 32.47
C ALA A 457 8.76 -18.18 31.10
N GLY A 458 9.98 -18.63 30.98
CA GLY A 458 10.48 -19.35 29.82
C GLY A 458 10.57 -18.48 28.54
N LEU A 459 10.89 -17.20 28.69
CA LEU A 459 11.12 -16.30 27.56
C LEU A 459 12.31 -16.80 26.73
N PRO A 460 12.24 -16.71 25.39
CA PRO A 460 13.32 -17.14 24.52
C PRO A 460 14.59 -16.31 24.71
N THR A 461 15.74 -16.98 24.74
CA THR A 461 17.06 -16.31 24.84
C THR A 461 17.43 -15.52 23.59
N SER A 462 16.73 -15.72 22.48
CA SER A 462 16.90 -15.01 21.22
C SER A 462 16.28 -13.60 21.21
N LEU A 463 15.56 -13.18 22.27
CA LEU A 463 14.88 -11.89 22.31
C LEU A 463 15.86 -10.71 22.23
N HIS A 464 15.53 -9.75 21.37
CA HIS A 464 16.17 -8.44 21.24
C HIS A 464 15.31 -7.33 21.79
N GLU A 465 13.99 -7.47 21.67
CA GLU A 465 12.99 -6.48 22.08
C GLU A 465 11.91 -7.16 22.92
N LEU A 466 11.65 -6.61 24.10
CA LEU A 466 10.57 -7.04 24.99
C LEU A 466 9.79 -5.83 25.47
N ARG A 467 8.51 -5.75 25.09
CA ARG A 467 7.62 -4.65 25.46
C ARG A 467 6.56 -5.14 26.43
N LEU A 468 6.56 -4.54 27.62
CA LEU A 468 5.68 -4.88 28.74
C LEU A 468 5.03 -3.64 29.36
N GLN A 469 5.09 -2.49 28.69
CA GLN A 469 4.44 -1.27 29.19
C GLN A 469 2.92 -1.45 29.31
N HIS A 470 2.30 -0.66 30.20
CA HIS A 470 0.84 -0.71 30.44
C HIS A 470 0.34 -2.10 30.90
N ASN A 471 1.06 -2.73 31.80
CA ASN A 471 0.64 -3.93 32.51
C ASN A 471 0.47 -3.65 34.03
N HIS A 472 0.46 -4.68 34.84
CA HIS A 472 0.33 -4.60 36.30
C HIS A 472 1.52 -5.23 37.02
N LEU A 473 2.72 -5.14 36.42
CA LEU A 473 3.94 -5.70 37.00
C LEU A 473 4.26 -5.03 38.34
N ARG A 474 4.51 -5.83 39.37
CA ARG A 474 4.78 -5.35 40.72
C ARG A 474 6.21 -5.61 41.19
N ALA A 475 6.93 -6.53 40.57
CA ALA A 475 8.29 -6.86 40.91
C ALA A 475 9.05 -7.33 39.68
N LEU A 476 10.36 -7.12 39.69
CA LEU A 476 11.33 -7.66 38.74
C LEU A 476 12.41 -8.38 39.54
N GLU A 477 12.42 -9.69 39.41
CA GLU A 477 13.44 -10.55 40.02
C GLU A 477 14.51 -10.89 38.99
N PRO A 478 15.81 -10.92 39.38
CA PRO A 478 16.91 -11.19 38.44
C PRO A 478 16.74 -12.49 37.65
N GLU A 479 16.21 -13.53 38.28
CA GLU A 479 16.00 -14.85 37.66
C GLU A 479 15.01 -14.81 36.48
N MET A 480 14.09 -13.84 36.46
CA MET A 480 13.11 -13.71 35.38
C MET A 480 13.70 -13.20 34.07
N LEU A 481 14.82 -12.49 34.15
CA LEU A 481 15.55 -11.93 33.01
C LEU A 481 16.81 -12.74 32.69
N ALA A 482 17.09 -13.79 33.46
CA ALA A 482 18.26 -14.62 33.26
C ALA A 482 18.27 -15.28 31.87
N GLY A 483 19.41 -15.21 31.21
CA GLY A 483 19.61 -15.79 29.87
C GLY A 483 19.14 -14.92 28.71
N LEU A 484 18.63 -13.69 28.95
CA LEU A 484 18.25 -12.74 27.91
C LEU A 484 19.44 -11.87 27.47
N ASP A 485 20.57 -12.50 27.15
CA ASP A 485 21.84 -11.85 26.87
C ASP A 485 21.80 -10.95 25.62
N GLN A 486 20.86 -11.21 24.71
CA GLN A 486 20.71 -10.47 23.45
C GLN A 486 19.68 -9.35 23.53
N LEU A 487 19.04 -9.15 24.68
CA LEU A 487 18.00 -8.14 24.84
C LEU A 487 18.58 -6.74 24.77
N ARG A 488 18.12 -5.94 23.79
CA ARG A 488 18.57 -4.57 23.50
C ARG A 488 17.57 -3.52 23.95
N GLU A 489 16.29 -3.83 23.87
CA GLU A 489 15.18 -2.95 24.23
C GLU A 489 14.28 -3.63 25.24
N LEU A 490 14.03 -2.98 26.37
CA LEU A 490 13.09 -3.41 27.41
C LEU A 490 12.22 -2.23 27.80
N SER A 491 10.91 -2.32 27.54
CA SER A 491 9.94 -1.29 27.92
C SER A 491 9.05 -1.79 29.08
N LEU A 492 9.11 -1.05 30.21
CA LEU A 492 8.39 -1.36 31.44
C LEU A 492 7.52 -0.20 31.95
N ALA A 493 7.38 0.87 31.16
CA ALA A 493 6.63 2.06 31.51
C ALA A 493 5.16 1.73 31.88
N HIS A 494 4.54 2.57 32.71
CA HIS A 494 3.15 2.43 33.10
C HIS A 494 2.79 1.04 33.72
N ASN A 495 3.67 0.54 34.59
CA ASN A 495 3.44 -0.60 35.46
C ASN A 495 3.28 -0.16 36.91
N GLN A 496 3.23 -1.09 37.84
CA GLN A 496 3.14 -0.82 39.28
C GLN A 496 4.46 -1.06 40.00
N LEU A 497 5.59 -0.97 39.28
CA LEU A 497 6.94 -1.16 39.82
C LEU A 497 7.37 0.03 40.65
N ARG A 498 7.94 -0.24 41.82
CA ARG A 498 8.61 0.73 42.68
C ARG A 498 10.10 0.44 42.70
N VAL A 499 10.91 1.43 43.10
CA VAL A 499 12.37 1.28 43.13
C VAL A 499 12.80 0.07 43.99
N GLY A 500 12.12 -0.19 45.10
CA GLY A 500 12.39 -1.34 45.96
C GLY A 500 11.94 -2.71 45.44
N ASP A 501 11.15 -2.73 44.38
CA ASP A 501 10.60 -3.96 43.80
C ASP A 501 11.52 -4.50 42.66
N ILE A 502 12.59 -3.79 42.33
CA ILE A 502 13.60 -4.22 41.38
C ILE A 502 14.75 -4.81 42.17
N GLY A 503 14.96 -6.10 42.01
CA GLY A 503 16.00 -6.83 42.72
C GLY A 503 17.41 -6.31 42.43
N PRO A 504 18.32 -6.30 43.38
CA PRO A 504 19.72 -5.96 43.12
C PRO A 504 20.32 -6.92 42.10
N GLY A 505 21.03 -6.36 41.12
CA GLY A 505 21.65 -7.16 40.05
C GLY A 505 20.73 -7.49 38.88
N THR A 506 19.45 -7.07 38.87
CA THR A 506 18.52 -7.32 37.77
C THR A 506 19.08 -6.93 36.39
N TRP A 507 19.80 -5.83 36.34
CA TRP A 507 20.34 -5.29 35.09
C TRP A 507 21.70 -5.90 34.69
N HIS A 508 22.39 -6.57 35.61
CA HIS A 508 23.69 -7.19 35.33
C HIS A 508 23.62 -8.35 34.31
N GLU A 509 22.47 -9.00 34.24
CA GLU A 509 22.21 -10.08 33.29
C GLU A 509 21.99 -9.59 31.84
N LEU A 510 21.68 -8.28 31.67
CA LEU A 510 21.28 -7.71 30.38
C LEU A 510 22.43 -6.94 29.74
N GLN A 511 23.44 -7.66 29.26
CA GLN A 511 24.68 -7.09 28.71
C GLN A 511 24.49 -6.29 27.42
N ALA A 512 23.47 -6.60 26.60
CA ALA A 512 23.22 -5.97 25.31
C ALA A 512 22.24 -4.78 25.39
N LEU A 513 21.74 -4.45 26.58
CA LEU A 513 20.69 -3.44 26.74
C LEU A 513 21.17 -2.05 26.35
N GLN A 514 20.60 -1.47 25.29
CA GLN A 514 20.95 -0.16 24.73
C GLN A 514 19.92 0.92 25.09
N ASP A 515 18.66 0.54 25.24
CA ASP A 515 17.56 1.47 25.52
C ASP A 515 16.70 0.96 26.67
N GLN A 516 16.77 1.68 27.79
CA GLN A 516 15.92 1.49 28.95
C GLN A 516 14.86 2.59 28.95
N GLN A 517 13.66 2.32 28.46
CA GLN A 517 12.51 3.13 28.86
C GLN A 517 12.11 2.75 30.29
N ALA A 518 12.89 3.21 31.25
CA ALA A 518 12.57 3.07 32.66
C ALA A 518 11.34 3.94 33.00
N PRO A 519 10.49 3.49 33.93
CA PRO A 519 9.34 4.25 34.38
C PRO A 519 9.81 5.40 35.27
N TYR A 520 10.15 6.55 34.69
CA TYR A 520 10.16 7.80 35.42
C TYR A 520 8.76 8.41 35.33
N ASP A 521 7.88 7.97 36.20
CA ASP A 521 6.72 8.77 36.56
C ASP A 521 7.22 10.07 37.23
N LYS A 522 7.01 11.21 36.58
CA LYS A 522 7.31 12.55 37.08
C LYS A 522 6.38 12.99 38.23
N HIS A 523 5.87 12.07 39.02
CA HIS A 523 5.03 12.35 40.17
C HIS A 523 5.61 11.71 41.44
N LEU A 524 6.84 12.09 41.79
CA LEU A 524 7.34 12.03 43.16
C LEU A 524 8.02 13.38 43.42
N GLY A 525 7.15 14.40 43.67
CA GLY A 525 7.51 15.60 44.40
C GLY A 525 6.96 15.46 45.81
#